data_22af466babe3ef70a83a6a7848f170a4
#
_entry.id   22af466babe3ef70a83a6a7848f170a4
#
_cell.length_a   1.000
_cell.length_b   1.000
_cell.length_c   1.000
_cell.angle_alpha   90.00
_cell.angle_beta   90.00
_cell.angle_gamma   90.00
#
_symmetry.space_group_name_H-M   'P 1'
#
loop_
_entity.id
_entity.type
_entity.pdbx_description
1 polymer ?
#
loop_
_entity_poly.entity_id
_entity_poly.type
_entity_poly.pdbx_seq_one_letter_code
_entity_poly.pdbx_strand_id
1 'polypeptide(L)'
;MAFFELPGPAQRLRTDIAAARPNDQRWQVFEGDCNQSLPTALASLEEVRWAPTFAFVDPRGVQVAWTTVTALADWRRDKKKTKVEQWILMPEPALARVLGLRGVHGRRSAERLDRLFGSRDWLPIHQGRRNGTLTADAMRAEFVNLYRWQLENHLGYQTTHALQIVNTAGHPVYTLIFATDSPPGDAIMGHLYGSAVTSMIPEMQARAQVARQHRREDESGLARLPGMDEFAIEAAKGTPGSYQHQPPWRPTPVVDEALDLEGEPDIDPDDIYWDDDAEAADDDSRS
;
A
#
# COMPACT_ATOMS: atom_id res chain seq x y z
N MET A 1 -9.37 -19.61 0.77
CA MET A 1 -8.61 -18.37 0.44
C MET A 1 -8.36 -18.35 -1.05
N ALA A 2 -8.42 -17.17 -1.68
CA ALA A 2 -8.06 -16.95 -3.08
C ALA A 2 -6.83 -16.04 -3.15
N PHE A 3 -5.83 -16.45 -3.92
CA PHE A 3 -4.62 -15.67 -4.17
C PHE A 3 -4.55 -15.33 -5.65
N PHE A 4 -4.00 -14.15 -5.98
CA PHE A 4 -3.85 -13.67 -7.34
C PHE A 4 -2.39 -13.31 -7.57
N GLU A 5 -1.74 -14.00 -8.50
CA GLU A 5 -0.32 -13.85 -8.75
C GLU A 5 0.04 -14.00 -10.23
N LEU A 6 1.10 -13.34 -10.67
CA LEU A 6 1.65 -13.51 -12.01
C LEU A 6 2.23 -14.93 -12.19
N PRO A 7 2.41 -15.43 -13.44
CA PRO A 7 2.72 -16.83 -13.70
C PRO A 7 3.86 -17.44 -12.89
N GLY A 8 5.02 -16.82 -12.85
CA GLY A 8 6.17 -17.34 -12.10
C GLY A 8 5.96 -17.43 -10.59
N PRO A 9 5.58 -16.32 -9.92
CA PRO A 9 5.22 -16.31 -8.50
C PRO A 9 4.06 -17.24 -8.16
N ALA A 10 3.04 -17.35 -9.01
CA ALA A 10 1.90 -18.23 -8.79
C ALA A 10 2.31 -19.70 -8.63
N GLN A 11 3.23 -20.17 -9.47
CA GLN A 11 3.72 -21.55 -9.38
C GLN A 11 4.50 -21.80 -8.09
N ARG A 12 5.37 -20.85 -7.69
CA ARG A 12 6.09 -20.95 -6.41
C ARG A 12 5.12 -20.98 -5.24
N LEU A 13 4.17 -20.04 -5.21
CA LEU A 13 3.16 -19.96 -4.15
C LEU A 13 2.35 -21.25 -4.01
N ARG A 14 1.95 -21.88 -5.13
CA ARG A 14 1.27 -23.21 -5.09
C ARG A 14 2.14 -24.26 -4.44
N THR A 15 3.42 -24.31 -4.79
CA THR A 15 4.37 -25.27 -4.22
C THR A 15 4.55 -25.04 -2.73
N ASP A 16 4.77 -23.81 -2.31
CA ASP A 16 5.01 -23.45 -0.92
C ASP A 16 3.78 -23.71 -0.04
N ILE A 17 2.58 -23.36 -0.50
CA ILE A 17 1.35 -23.65 0.23
C ILE A 17 1.12 -25.16 0.33
N ALA A 18 1.30 -25.89 -0.77
CA ALA A 18 1.14 -27.35 -0.76
C ALA A 18 2.12 -28.04 0.21
N ALA A 19 3.36 -27.57 0.29
CA ALA A 19 4.35 -28.07 1.24
C ALA A 19 3.98 -27.71 2.69
N ALA A 20 3.57 -26.47 2.95
CA ALA A 20 3.23 -26.00 4.29
C ALA A 20 1.89 -26.56 4.80
N ARG A 21 0.95 -26.85 3.91
CA ARG A 21 -0.43 -27.27 4.22
C ARG A 21 -0.92 -28.40 3.29
N PRO A 22 -0.29 -29.59 3.32
CA PRO A 22 -0.51 -30.64 2.33
C PRO A 22 -1.94 -31.20 2.29
N ASN A 23 -2.71 -31.06 3.37
CA ASN A 23 -4.08 -31.58 3.47
C ASN A 23 -5.16 -30.46 3.42
N ASP A 24 -4.76 -29.21 3.23
CA ASP A 24 -5.71 -28.10 3.19
C ASP A 24 -6.07 -27.76 1.74
N GLN A 25 -7.34 -28.00 1.37
CA GLN A 25 -7.86 -27.68 0.03
C GLN A 25 -8.67 -26.38 -0.02
N ARG A 26 -8.65 -25.58 1.06
CA ARG A 26 -9.43 -24.34 1.16
C ARG A 26 -8.74 -23.13 0.52
N TRP A 27 -7.73 -23.34 -0.30
CA TRP A 27 -7.02 -22.30 -1.02
C TRP A 27 -6.99 -22.55 -2.53
N GLN A 28 -6.93 -21.45 -3.27
CA GLN A 28 -6.81 -21.45 -4.72
C GLN A 28 -5.91 -20.32 -5.17
N VAL A 29 -5.03 -20.56 -6.13
CA VAL A 29 -4.16 -19.54 -6.74
C VAL A 29 -4.64 -19.32 -8.18
N PHE A 30 -5.12 -18.11 -8.44
CA PHE A 30 -5.46 -17.61 -9.77
C PHE A 30 -4.22 -16.96 -10.38
N GLU A 31 -3.85 -17.44 -11.55
CA GLU A 31 -2.65 -16.98 -12.25
C GLU A 31 -3.00 -15.91 -13.26
N GLY A 32 -2.23 -14.82 -13.30
CA GLY A 32 -2.36 -13.72 -14.24
C GLY A 32 -2.65 -12.38 -13.58
N ASP A 33 -2.98 -11.38 -14.40
CA ASP A 33 -3.35 -10.05 -13.93
C ASP A 33 -4.66 -10.11 -13.11
N CYS A 34 -4.59 -9.69 -11.84
CA CYS A 34 -5.75 -9.68 -10.95
C CYS A 34 -6.91 -8.83 -11.49
N ASN A 35 -6.63 -7.78 -12.26
CA ASN A 35 -7.67 -6.97 -12.90
C ASN A 35 -8.52 -7.77 -13.90
N GLN A 36 -7.96 -8.82 -14.47
CA GLN A 36 -8.63 -9.69 -15.44
C GLN A 36 -9.18 -10.97 -14.80
N SER A 37 -8.45 -11.54 -13.85
CA SER A 37 -8.79 -12.83 -13.25
C SER A 37 -9.80 -12.74 -12.10
N LEU A 38 -9.92 -11.58 -11.43
CA LEU A 38 -10.82 -11.40 -10.29
C LEU A 38 -12.29 -11.70 -10.61
N PRO A 39 -12.90 -11.24 -11.72
CA PRO A 39 -14.30 -11.57 -12.02
C PRO A 39 -14.57 -13.07 -12.10
N THR A 40 -13.68 -13.83 -12.73
CA THR A 40 -13.77 -15.29 -12.83
C THR A 40 -13.63 -15.95 -11.45
N ALA A 41 -12.68 -15.45 -10.64
CA ALA A 41 -12.49 -15.95 -9.28
C ALA A 41 -13.73 -15.69 -8.40
N LEU A 42 -14.29 -14.49 -8.44
CA LEU A 42 -15.49 -14.15 -7.68
C LEU A 42 -16.70 -15.01 -8.09
N ALA A 43 -16.85 -15.29 -9.39
CA ALA A 43 -17.87 -16.20 -9.90
C ALA A 43 -17.70 -17.63 -9.35
N SER A 44 -16.46 -18.12 -9.25
CA SER A 44 -16.18 -19.44 -8.66
C SER A 44 -16.42 -19.53 -7.16
N LEU A 45 -16.52 -18.40 -6.47
CA LEU A 45 -16.75 -18.29 -5.04
C LEU A 45 -18.21 -17.92 -4.68
N GLU A 46 -19.13 -17.92 -5.64
CA GLU A 46 -20.52 -17.50 -5.43
C GLU A 46 -21.20 -18.27 -4.29
N GLU A 47 -20.94 -19.57 -4.14
CA GLU A 47 -21.52 -20.40 -3.08
C GLU A 47 -21.14 -19.95 -1.67
N VAL A 48 -19.98 -19.31 -1.51
CA VAL A 48 -19.48 -18.80 -0.23
C VAL A 48 -19.68 -17.28 -0.05
N ARG A 49 -20.36 -16.62 -0.97
CA ARG A 49 -20.65 -15.19 -0.98
C ARG A 49 -21.36 -14.68 0.29
N TRP A 50 -22.05 -15.58 0.99
CA TRP A 50 -22.68 -15.30 2.28
C TRP A 50 -21.69 -15.03 3.40
N ALA A 51 -20.47 -15.58 3.33
CA ALA A 51 -19.47 -15.47 4.40
C ALA A 51 -18.83 -14.08 4.47
N PRO A 52 -18.50 -13.57 5.66
CA PRO A 52 -17.67 -12.39 5.80
C PRO A 52 -16.37 -12.55 5.02
N THR A 53 -16.01 -11.54 4.26
CA THR A 53 -14.88 -11.63 3.34
C THR A 53 -13.97 -10.43 3.52
N PHE A 54 -12.68 -10.70 3.54
CA PHE A 54 -11.62 -9.72 3.63
C PHE A 54 -10.70 -9.85 2.40
N ALA A 55 -10.38 -8.74 1.77
CA ALA A 55 -9.45 -8.65 0.66
C ALA A 55 -8.22 -7.84 1.06
N PHE A 56 -7.04 -8.44 0.93
CA PHE A 56 -5.76 -7.74 1.04
C PHE A 56 -5.26 -7.41 -0.37
N VAL A 57 -5.15 -6.12 -0.68
CA VAL A 57 -4.78 -5.60 -2.00
C VAL A 57 -3.39 -5.01 -1.89
N ASP A 58 -2.38 -5.79 -2.34
CA ASP A 58 -0.96 -5.46 -2.27
C ASP A 58 -0.37 -5.36 -3.68
N PRO A 59 -0.51 -4.21 -4.36
CA PRO A 59 0.02 -4.04 -5.70
C PRO A 59 1.52 -3.71 -5.70
N ARG A 60 2.24 -4.20 -6.70
CA ARG A 60 3.59 -3.71 -7.01
C ARG A 60 3.53 -2.33 -7.70
N GLY A 61 3.05 -1.29 -7.02
CA GLY A 61 2.88 0.03 -7.61
C GLY A 61 1.43 0.31 -8.04
N VAL A 62 1.21 1.10 -9.09
CA VAL A 62 -0.11 1.61 -9.53
C VAL A 62 -0.85 0.63 -10.47
N GLN A 63 -0.80 -0.66 -10.19
CA GLN A 63 -1.28 -1.71 -11.12
C GLN A 63 -2.73 -2.09 -10.92
N VAL A 64 -3.25 -2.03 -9.69
CA VAL A 64 -4.63 -2.42 -9.39
C VAL A 64 -5.58 -1.33 -9.86
N ALA A 65 -6.50 -1.70 -10.74
CA ALA A 65 -7.50 -0.79 -11.28
C ALA A 65 -8.63 -0.55 -10.28
N TRP A 66 -9.22 0.66 -10.33
CA TRP A 66 -10.41 1.00 -9.54
C TRP A 66 -11.57 0.02 -9.78
N THR A 67 -11.72 -0.47 -11.01
CA THR A 67 -12.73 -1.48 -11.35
C THR A 67 -12.56 -2.79 -10.57
N THR A 68 -11.33 -3.17 -10.23
CA THR A 68 -11.03 -4.34 -9.39
C THR A 68 -11.51 -4.13 -7.96
N VAL A 69 -11.25 -2.96 -7.40
CA VAL A 69 -11.71 -2.54 -6.07
C VAL A 69 -13.24 -2.45 -6.02
N THR A 70 -13.85 -1.91 -7.10
CA THR A 70 -15.31 -1.86 -7.26
C THR A 70 -15.92 -3.26 -7.31
N ALA A 71 -15.33 -4.18 -8.09
CA ALA A 71 -15.81 -5.56 -8.20
C ALA A 71 -15.80 -6.27 -6.83
N LEU A 72 -14.78 -6.06 -6.01
CA LEU A 72 -14.73 -6.56 -4.64
C LEU A 72 -15.83 -5.95 -3.77
N ALA A 73 -16.02 -4.63 -3.83
CA ALA A 73 -17.04 -3.95 -3.05
C ALA A 73 -18.46 -4.43 -3.43
N ASP A 74 -18.72 -4.61 -4.72
CA ASP A 74 -20.03 -4.97 -5.24
C ASP A 74 -20.35 -6.47 -5.08
N TRP A 75 -19.34 -7.33 -4.96
CA TRP A 75 -19.54 -8.78 -4.92
C TRP A 75 -20.52 -9.25 -3.85
N ARG A 76 -20.59 -8.58 -2.68
CA ARG A 76 -21.52 -8.92 -1.59
C ARG A 76 -22.68 -7.93 -1.40
N ARG A 77 -22.69 -6.81 -2.12
CA ARG A 77 -23.60 -5.68 -1.87
C ARG A 77 -25.08 -6.08 -1.86
N ASP A 78 -25.52 -6.92 -2.79
CA ASP A 78 -26.92 -7.35 -2.96
C ASP A 78 -27.32 -8.51 -2.05
N LYS A 79 -26.38 -9.24 -1.47
CA LYS A 79 -26.65 -10.45 -0.67
C LYS A 79 -26.54 -10.22 0.83
N LYS A 80 -25.74 -9.24 1.26
CA LYS A 80 -25.45 -8.99 2.68
C LYS A 80 -25.41 -7.49 2.97
N LYS A 81 -25.55 -7.17 4.26
CA LYS A 81 -25.50 -5.78 4.73
C LYS A 81 -24.08 -5.18 4.66
N THR A 82 -23.05 -6.03 4.70
CA THR A 82 -21.64 -5.59 4.67
C THR A 82 -20.98 -5.99 3.37
N LYS A 83 -20.19 -5.10 2.79
CA LYS A 83 -19.33 -5.36 1.63
C LYS A 83 -18.15 -6.27 2.00
N VAL A 84 -17.32 -6.60 1.03
CA VAL A 84 -15.98 -7.14 1.29
C VAL A 84 -15.16 -6.06 1.99
N GLU A 85 -14.61 -6.36 3.16
CA GLU A 85 -13.65 -5.47 3.80
C GLU A 85 -12.37 -5.46 2.99
N GLN A 86 -11.83 -4.29 2.71
CA GLN A 86 -10.63 -4.16 1.88
C GLN A 86 -9.51 -3.50 2.66
N TRP A 87 -8.33 -4.11 2.61
CA TRP A 87 -7.08 -3.53 3.11
C TRP A 87 -6.16 -3.29 1.94
N ILE A 88 -5.96 -2.03 1.58
CA ILE A 88 -5.32 -1.61 0.33
C ILE A 88 -4.01 -0.91 0.65
N LEU A 89 -2.92 -1.38 0.05
CA LEU A 89 -1.64 -0.69 0.09
C LEU A 89 -1.59 0.36 -1.02
N MET A 90 -1.63 1.65 -0.63
CA MET A 90 -1.42 2.75 -1.55
C MET A 90 0.08 3.03 -1.70
N PRO A 91 0.68 2.80 -2.88
CA PRO A 91 2.12 2.88 -3.08
C PRO A 91 2.58 4.33 -3.33
N GLU A 92 2.75 5.13 -2.28
CA GLU A 92 3.08 6.56 -2.37
C GLU A 92 4.36 6.86 -3.19
N PRO A 93 5.47 6.11 -3.04
CA PRO A 93 6.67 6.35 -3.85
C PRO A 93 6.46 6.09 -5.33
N ALA A 94 5.64 5.09 -5.69
CA ALA A 94 5.31 4.79 -7.07
C ALA A 94 4.46 5.91 -7.70
N LEU A 95 3.51 6.49 -6.95
CA LEU A 95 2.74 7.65 -7.40
C LEU A 95 3.65 8.84 -7.72
N ALA A 96 4.60 9.16 -6.84
CA ALA A 96 5.51 10.27 -7.05
C ALA A 96 6.38 10.08 -8.31
N ARG A 97 6.87 8.86 -8.56
CA ARG A 97 7.65 8.52 -9.76
C ARG A 97 6.83 8.63 -11.04
N VAL A 98 5.65 8.03 -11.05
CA VAL A 98 4.74 8.05 -12.21
C VAL A 98 4.39 9.48 -12.61
N LEU A 99 4.21 10.39 -11.65
CA LEU A 99 3.87 11.79 -11.88
C LEU A 99 5.05 12.65 -12.37
N GLY A 100 6.28 12.20 -12.17
CA GLY A 100 7.49 12.88 -12.67
C GLY A 100 7.76 12.67 -14.16
N LEU A 101 7.08 11.73 -14.81
CA LEU A 101 7.31 11.37 -16.21
C LEU A 101 6.63 12.35 -17.18
N ARG A 102 7.24 12.58 -18.35
CA ARG A 102 6.79 13.49 -19.40
C ARG A 102 6.65 12.79 -20.75
N GLY A 103 6.13 13.48 -21.74
CA GLY A 103 5.98 12.99 -23.10
C GLY A 103 5.12 11.73 -23.21
N VAL A 104 5.56 10.75 -24.00
CA VAL A 104 4.85 9.46 -24.18
C VAL A 104 4.71 8.72 -22.85
N HIS A 105 5.74 8.77 -22.00
CA HIS A 105 5.73 8.14 -20.69
C HIS A 105 4.78 8.86 -19.73
N GLY A 106 4.70 10.18 -19.80
CA GLY A 106 3.72 10.97 -19.05
C GLY A 106 2.28 10.58 -19.41
N ARG A 107 1.96 10.40 -20.70
CA ARG A 107 0.62 9.93 -21.13
C ARG A 107 0.30 8.54 -20.59
N ARG A 108 1.21 7.57 -20.74
CA ARG A 108 1.03 6.21 -20.19
C ARG A 108 0.88 6.23 -18.67
N SER A 109 1.58 7.13 -18.00
CA SER A 109 1.48 7.32 -16.57
C SER A 109 0.13 7.89 -16.16
N ALA A 110 -0.38 8.89 -16.89
CA ALA A 110 -1.72 9.42 -16.69
C ALA A 110 -2.79 8.33 -16.87
N GLU A 111 -2.69 7.48 -17.89
CA GLU A 111 -3.60 6.35 -18.11
C GLU A 111 -3.56 5.32 -16.96
N ARG A 112 -2.38 5.11 -16.35
CA ARG A 112 -2.26 4.25 -15.17
C ARG A 112 -2.94 4.85 -13.95
N LEU A 113 -2.82 6.18 -13.77
CA LEU A 113 -3.50 6.89 -12.68
C LEU A 113 -5.01 6.99 -12.92
N ASP A 114 -5.44 7.23 -14.16
CA ASP A 114 -6.87 7.16 -14.54
C ASP A 114 -7.45 5.79 -14.19
N ARG A 115 -6.70 4.70 -14.39
CA ARG A 115 -7.12 3.35 -14.00
C ARG A 115 -7.12 3.13 -12.48
N LEU A 116 -6.09 3.61 -11.79
CA LEU A 116 -5.98 3.46 -10.34
C LEU A 116 -7.11 4.19 -9.61
N PHE A 117 -7.41 5.44 -10.01
CA PHE A 117 -8.44 6.26 -9.39
C PHE A 117 -9.82 6.08 -10.03
N GLY A 118 -9.91 5.45 -11.21
CA GLY A 118 -11.16 5.32 -11.96
C GLY A 118 -11.72 6.65 -12.48
N SER A 119 -11.00 7.72 -12.30
CA SER A 119 -11.38 9.10 -12.70
C SER A 119 -10.12 9.95 -12.91
N ARG A 120 -10.32 11.21 -13.32
CA ARG A 120 -9.26 12.22 -13.41
C ARG A 120 -9.23 13.19 -12.23
N ASP A 121 -9.90 12.90 -11.15
CA ASP A 121 -9.93 13.76 -9.96
C ASP A 121 -8.54 13.89 -9.27
N TRP A 122 -7.59 13.05 -9.66
CA TRP A 122 -6.19 13.14 -9.26
C TRP A 122 -5.43 14.31 -9.92
N LEU A 123 -5.88 14.80 -11.10
CA LEU A 123 -5.22 15.86 -11.86
C LEU A 123 -5.05 17.16 -11.07
N PRO A 124 -6.09 17.71 -10.42
CA PRO A 124 -5.97 18.92 -9.61
C PRO A 124 -4.90 18.83 -8.52
N ILE A 125 -4.75 17.64 -7.90
CA ILE A 125 -3.74 17.40 -6.88
C ILE A 125 -2.34 17.48 -7.49
N HIS A 126 -2.15 16.85 -8.65
CA HIS A 126 -0.90 16.92 -9.40
C HIS A 126 -0.55 18.35 -9.82
N GLN A 127 -1.53 19.10 -10.35
CA GLN A 127 -1.36 20.51 -10.71
C GLN A 127 -0.99 21.35 -9.50
N GLY A 128 -1.64 21.17 -8.37
CA GLY A 128 -1.29 21.84 -7.12
C GLY A 128 0.18 21.63 -6.73
N ARG A 129 0.74 20.42 -6.97
CA ARG A 129 2.17 20.14 -6.76
C ARG A 129 3.05 20.88 -7.76
N ARG A 130 2.68 20.88 -9.04
CA ARG A 130 3.43 21.59 -10.11
C ARG A 130 3.46 23.09 -9.91
N ASN A 131 2.35 23.69 -9.48
CA ASN A 131 2.23 25.12 -9.24
C ASN A 131 2.84 25.56 -7.90
N GLY A 132 3.35 24.63 -7.09
CA GLY A 132 3.93 24.96 -5.79
C GLY A 132 2.92 25.22 -4.67
N THR A 133 1.61 25.06 -4.92
CA THR A 133 0.56 25.20 -3.90
C THR A 133 0.51 24.01 -2.94
N LEU A 134 0.99 22.84 -3.37
CA LEU A 134 1.13 21.66 -2.53
C LEU A 134 2.61 21.27 -2.38
N THR A 135 3.00 20.96 -1.15
CA THR A 135 4.27 20.28 -0.88
C THR A 135 4.20 18.82 -1.36
N ALA A 136 5.33 18.12 -1.47
CA ALA A 136 5.34 16.70 -1.83
C ALA A 136 4.56 15.84 -0.81
N ASP A 137 4.66 16.15 0.47
CA ASP A 137 3.93 15.43 1.53
C ASP A 137 2.42 15.72 1.46
N ALA A 138 2.04 16.98 1.25
CA ALA A 138 0.64 17.35 1.08
C ALA A 138 0.02 16.68 -0.16
N MET A 139 0.74 16.64 -1.28
CA MET A 139 0.28 15.91 -2.48
C MET A 139 0.03 14.42 -2.18
N ARG A 140 0.94 13.75 -1.48
CA ARG A 140 0.77 12.33 -1.10
C ARG A 140 -0.45 12.14 -0.20
N ALA A 141 -0.61 13.00 0.80
CA ALA A 141 -1.79 12.97 1.68
C ALA A 141 -3.10 13.18 0.92
N GLU A 142 -3.11 14.10 -0.05
CA GLU A 142 -4.29 14.36 -0.90
C GLU A 142 -4.65 13.16 -1.80
N PHE A 143 -3.68 12.43 -2.35
CA PHE A 143 -3.96 11.21 -3.11
C PHE A 143 -4.57 10.11 -2.24
N VAL A 144 -4.05 9.89 -1.04
CA VAL A 144 -4.61 8.95 -0.08
C VAL A 144 -6.03 9.37 0.31
N ASN A 145 -6.23 10.67 0.55
CA ASN A 145 -7.52 11.21 0.90
C ASN A 145 -8.54 11.08 -0.24
N LEU A 146 -8.16 11.40 -1.49
CA LEU A 146 -9.00 11.18 -2.66
C LEU A 146 -9.46 9.73 -2.77
N TYR A 147 -8.54 8.79 -2.62
CA TYR A 147 -8.86 7.37 -2.73
C TYR A 147 -9.84 6.93 -1.64
N ARG A 148 -9.62 7.36 -0.40
CA ARG A 148 -10.52 7.11 0.73
C ARG A 148 -11.90 7.73 0.49
N TRP A 149 -11.91 8.98 0.01
CA TRP A 149 -13.16 9.69 -0.29
C TRP A 149 -13.98 8.94 -1.36
N GLN A 150 -13.31 8.42 -2.40
CA GLN A 150 -13.97 7.60 -3.42
C GLN A 150 -14.50 6.28 -2.84
N LEU A 151 -13.76 5.61 -1.97
CA LEU A 151 -14.24 4.40 -1.28
C LEU A 151 -15.53 4.66 -0.49
N GLU A 152 -15.61 5.77 0.23
CA GLU A 152 -16.79 6.11 1.02
C GLU A 152 -17.94 6.66 0.17
N ASN A 153 -17.66 7.57 -0.76
CA ASN A 153 -18.72 8.29 -1.49
C ASN A 153 -19.13 7.60 -2.81
N HIS A 154 -18.24 6.92 -3.51
CA HIS A 154 -18.59 6.21 -4.74
C HIS A 154 -18.94 4.75 -4.48
N LEU A 155 -18.17 4.05 -3.61
CA LEU A 155 -18.47 2.65 -3.28
C LEU A 155 -19.36 2.51 -2.04
N GLY A 156 -19.54 3.58 -1.25
CA GLY A 156 -20.44 3.64 -0.11
C GLY A 156 -19.97 2.81 1.09
N TYR A 157 -18.64 2.71 1.32
CA TYR A 157 -18.13 2.20 2.60
C TYR A 157 -18.48 3.18 3.71
N GLN A 158 -18.82 2.66 4.89
CA GLN A 158 -19.20 3.51 6.01
C GLN A 158 -18.00 4.23 6.62
N THR A 159 -16.85 3.58 6.63
CA THR A 159 -15.63 4.10 7.25
C THR A 159 -14.40 3.64 6.48
N THR A 160 -13.42 4.56 6.34
CA THR A 160 -12.08 4.22 5.91
C THR A 160 -11.05 4.72 6.91
N HIS A 161 -10.08 3.89 7.25
CA HIS A 161 -8.90 4.25 8.04
C HIS A 161 -7.67 4.32 7.15
N ALA A 162 -6.73 5.20 7.45
CA ALA A 162 -5.44 5.27 6.78
C ALA A 162 -4.30 5.26 7.80
N LEU A 163 -3.27 4.46 7.53
CA LEU A 163 -2.05 4.40 8.33
C LEU A 163 -0.84 4.45 7.40
N GLN A 164 -0.05 5.52 7.51
CA GLN A 164 1.21 5.61 6.78
C GLN A 164 2.25 4.67 7.41
N ILE A 165 2.81 3.79 6.61
CA ILE A 165 3.92 2.93 6.99
C ILE A 165 5.22 3.56 6.51
N VAL A 166 6.16 3.64 7.42
CA VAL A 166 7.49 4.19 7.18
C VAL A 166 8.54 3.08 7.33
N ASN A 167 9.65 3.21 6.61
CA ASN A 167 10.78 2.31 6.79
C ASN A 167 11.55 2.63 8.08
N THR A 168 12.56 1.85 8.38
CA THR A 168 13.42 2.02 9.58
C THR A 168 14.19 3.35 9.61
N ALA A 169 14.27 4.08 8.49
CA ALA A 169 14.86 5.42 8.39
C ALA A 169 13.82 6.54 8.49
N GLY A 170 12.51 6.19 8.63
CA GLY A 170 11.43 7.16 8.74
C GLY A 170 10.85 7.63 7.41
N HIS A 171 11.28 7.04 6.27
CA HIS A 171 10.72 7.41 4.97
C HIS A 171 9.40 6.66 4.70
N PRO A 172 8.39 7.33 4.15
CA PRO A 172 7.15 6.69 3.74
C PRO A 172 7.38 5.59 2.69
N VAL A 173 6.79 4.43 2.90
CA VAL A 173 6.83 3.29 1.97
C VAL A 173 5.48 3.11 1.28
N TYR A 174 4.40 3.11 2.05
CA TYR A 174 3.02 3.05 1.57
C TYR A 174 2.07 3.51 2.66
N THR A 175 0.83 3.79 2.28
CA THR A 175 -0.27 3.97 3.22
C THR A 175 -1.21 2.78 3.16
N LEU A 176 -1.47 2.16 4.31
CA LEU A 176 -2.50 1.15 4.47
C LEU A 176 -3.86 1.83 4.60
N ILE A 177 -4.75 1.57 3.63
CA ILE A 177 -6.13 2.05 3.66
C ILE A 177 -7.04 0.86 3.97
N PHE A 178 -7.77 0.93 5.07
CA PHE A 178 -8.79 -0.06 5.42
C PHE A 178 -10.17 0.52 5.15
N ALA A 179 -11.02 -0.24 4.46
CA ALA A 179 -12.39 0.14 4.16
C ALA A 179 -13.38 -0.90 4.71
N THR A 180 -14.38 -0.47 5.46
CA THR A 180 -15.35 -1.36 6.10
C THR A 180 -16.75 -0.74 6.22
N ASP A 181 -17.76 -1.63 6.27
CA ASP A 181 -19.14 -1.32 6.67
C ASP A 181 -19.47 -1.93 8.04
N SER A 182 -18.48 -2.57 8.69
CA SER A 182 -18.66 -3.32 9.93
C SER A 182 -18.24 -2.47 11.11
N PRO A 183 -19.14 -2.08 12.04
CA PRO A 183 -18.74 -1.35 13.25
C PRO A 183 -17.69 -2.10 14.09
N PRO A 184 -17.74 -3.44 14.24
CA PRO A 184 -16.64 -4.17 14.87
C PRO A 184 -15.33 -4.06 14.12
N GLY A 185 -15.35 -4.12 12.77
CA GLY A 185 -14.16 -3.96 11.93
C GLY A 185 -13.53 -2.57 12.09
N ASP A 186 -14.35 -1.53 12.10
CA ASP A 186 -13.96 -0.14 12.36
C ASP A 186 -13.25 -0.01 13.73
N ALA A 187 -13.86 -0.52 14.79
CA ALA A 187 -13.30 -0.45 16.14
C ALA A 187 -11.97 -1.23 16.27
N ILE A 188 -11.90 -2.43 15.69
CA ILE A 188 -10.67 -3.25 15.69
C ILE A 188 -9.54 -2.52 14.97
N MET A 189 -9.81 -1.97 13.78
CA MET A 189 -8.78 -1.31 12.99
C MET A 189 -8.35 0.03 13.59
N GLY A 190 -9.25 0.78 14.17
CA GLY A 190 -8.91 1.98 14.96
C GLY A 190 -7.94 1.66 16.11
N HIS A 191 -8.19 0.56 16.83
CA HIS A 191 -7.29 0.09 17.89
C HIS A 191 -5.92 -0.39 17.33
N LEU A 192 -5.92 -1.18 16.25
CA LEU A 192 -4.69 -1.68 15.63
C LEU A 192 -3.83 -0.53 15.10
N TYR A 193 -4.42 0.46 14.43
CA TYR A 193 -3.70 1.61 13.93
C TYR A 193 -3.20 2.50 15.06
N GLY A 194 -3.99 2.63 16.13
CA GLY A 194 -3.55 3.29 17.36
C GLY A 194 -2.31 2.61 17.94
N SER A 195 -2.32 1.30 18.09
CA SER A 195 -1.19 0.51 18.59
C SER A 195 0.02 0.59 17.66
N ALA A 196 -0.20 0.60 16.35
CA ALA A 196 0.89 0.72 15.38
C ALA A 196 1.66 2.05 15.57
N VAL A 197 0.93 3.17 15.69
CA VAL A 197 1.53 4.51 15.82
C VAL A 197 2.16 4.72 17.20
N THR A 198 1.54 4.22 18.26
CA THR A 198 2.00 4.46 19.64
C THR A 198 3.12 3.54 20.10
N SER A 199 3.22 2.32 19.55
CA SER A 199 4.18 1.33 20.02
C SER A 199 4.93 0.61 18.91
N MET A 200 4.26 0.02 17.93
CA MET A 200 4.91 -0.89 16.98
C MET A 200 5.93 -0.19 16.07
N ILE A 201 5.55 0.94 15.46
CA ILE A 201 6.45 1.71 14.58
C ILE A 201 7.61 2.31 15.37
N PRO A 202 7.41 3.00 16.52
CA PRO A 202 8.51 3.49 17.33
C PRO A 202 9.47 2.38 17.80
N GLU A 203 8.96 1.23 18.19
CA GLU A 203 9.79 0.10 18.59
C GLU A 203 10.62 -0.47 17.44
N MET A 204 10.01 -0.65 16.26
CA MET A 204 10.72 -1.10 15.06
C MET A 204 11.86 -0.14 14.68
N GLN A 205 11.60 1.16 14.71
CA GLN A 205 12.61 2.18 14.41
C GLN A 205 13.75 2.17 15.44
N ALA A 206 13.42 2.07 16.73
CA ALA A 206 14.40 2.01 17.81
C ALA A 206 15.29 0.76 17.68
N ARG A 207 14.70 -0.42 17.44
CA ARG A 207 15.45 -1.67 17.20
C ARG A 207 16.39 -1.54 16.01
N ALA A 208 15.94 -0.97 14.89
CA ALA A 208 16.78 -0.75 13.73
C ALA A 208 17.90 0.28 13.98
N GLN A 209 17.64 1.32 14.77
CA GLN A 209 18.67 2.27 15.18
C GLN A 209 19.75 1.61 16.03
N VAL A 210 19.37 0.85 17.03
CA VAL A 210 20.32 0.10 17.90
C VAL A 210 21.12 -0.92 17.07
N ALA A 211 20.47 -1.65 16.17
CA ALA A 211 21.15 -2.60 15.29
C ALA A 211 22.18 -1.93 14.35
N ARG A 212 21.88 -0.70 13.84
CA ARG A 212 22.85 0.08 13.06
C ARG A 212 24.03 0.56 13.92
N GLN A 213 23.74 0.96 15.14
CA GLN A 213 24.80 1.35 16.08
C GLN A 213 25.72 0.18 16.40
N HIS A 214 25.14 -1.00 16.69
CA HIS A 214 25.91 -2.21 16.97
C HIS A 214 26.83 -2.60 15.81
N ARG A 215 26.37 -2.54 14.56
CA ARG A 215 27.23 -2.81 13.40
C ARG A 215 28.44 -1.87 13.36
N ARG A 216 28.25 -0.57 13.62
CA ARG A 216 29.34 0.41 13.66
C ARG A 216 30.32 0.15 14.81
N GLU A 217 29.82 -0.28 15.98
CA GLU A 217 30.64 -0.65 17.13
C GLU A 217 31.46 -1.90 16.85
N ASP A 218 30.87 -2.94 16.22
CA ASP A 218 31.56 -4.16 15.78
C ASP A 218 32.67 -3.83 14.76
N GLU A 219 32.38 -2.99 13.76
CA GLU A 219 33.36 -2.52 12.77
C GLU A 219 34.51 -1.73 13.41
N SER A 220 34.26 -1.02 14.50
CA SER A 220 35.26 -0.25 15.25
C SER A 220 36.01 -1.05 16.34
N GLY A 221 35.63 -2.32 16.56
CA GLY A 221 36.24 -3.19 17.58
C GLY A 221 35.86 -2.83 19.01
N LEU A 222 34.80 -2.06 19.24
CA LEU A 222 34.32 -1.72 20.57
C LEU A 222 33.58 -2.91 21.20
N ALA A 223 33.97 -3.25 22.43
CA ALA A 223 33.29 -4.30 23.19
C ALA A 223 31.93 -3.81 23.72
N ARG A 224 30.89 -4.60 23.52
CA ARG A 224 29.55 -4.35 24.06
C ARG A 224 29.34 -5.03 25.41
N LEU A 225 28.56 -4.38 26.27
CA LEU A 225 28.12 -5.01 27.52
C LEU A 225 26.90 -5.89 27.27
N PRO A 226 26.95 -7.19 27.61
CA PRO A 226 25.80 -8.10 27.43
C PRO A 226 24.57 -7.62 28.20
N GLY A 227 23.36 -7.75 27.60
CA GLY A 227 22.09 -7.46 28.25
C GLY A 227 21.65 -6.00 28.21
N MET A 228 22.40 -5.12 27.55
CA MET A 228 22.04 -3.68 27.44
C MET A 228 21.09 -3.35 26.27
N ASP A 229 20.79 -4.32 25.40
CA ASP A 229 20.06 -4.08 24.16
C ASP A 229 18.61 -3.60 24.41
N GLU A 230 17.90 -4.20 25.36
CA GLU A 230 16.55 -3.80 25.70
C GLU A 230 16.49 -2.37 26.26
N PHE A 231 17.46 -2.02 27.10
CA PHE A 231 17.59 -0.66 27.63
C PHE A 231 17.92 0.33 26.52
N ALA A 232 18.83 -0.01 25.61
CA ALA A 232 19.18 0.82 24.47
C ALA A 232 17.99 1.03 23.50
N ILE A 233 17.20 -0.01 23.26
CA ILE A 233 15.97 0.08 22.46
C ILE A 233 14.97 1.00 23.13
N GLU A 234 14.72 0.85 24.44
CA GLU A 234 13.80 1.72 25.16
C GLU A 234 14.24 3.18 25.15
N ALA A 235 15.53 3.42 25.34
CA ALA A 235 16.11 4.76 25.27
C ALA A 235 16.07 5.39 23.86
N ALA A 236 16.11 4.57 22.81
CA ALA A 236 16.05 5.00 21.40
C ALA A 236 14.61 5.23 20.91
N LYS A 237 13.58 4.81 21.63
CA LYS A 237 12.19 5.10 21.27
C LYS A 237 11.96 6.61 21.34
N GLY A 238 11.53 7.19 20.22
CA GLY A 238 11.07 8.57 20.16
C GLY A 238 9.74 8.78 20.87
N THR A 239 9.25 10.00 20.83
CA THR A 239 7.90 10.30 21.34
C THR A 239 6.87 9.53 20.54
N PRO A 240 5.98 8.73 21.18
CA PRO A 240 4.93 8.01 20.49
C PRO A 240 4.04 8.95 19.69
N GLY A 241 3.69 8.54 18.47
CA GLY A 241 2.68 9.23 17.68
C GLY A 241 1.29 9.08 18.30
N SER A 242 0.34 9.84 17.79
CA SER A 242 -1.08 9.72 18.11
C SER A 242 -1.86 9.42 16.84
N TYR A 243 -2.55 8.30 16.82
CA TYR A 243 -3.48 7.99 15.74
C TYR A 243 -4.84 8.59 16.07
N GLN A 244 -5.31 9.46 15.17
CA GLN A 244 -6.68 9.97 15.23
C GLN A 244 -7.34 9.69 13.88
N HIS A 245 -8.44 8.96 13.92
CA HIS A 245 -9.25 8.76 12.73
C HIS A 245 -9.80 10.12 12.26
N GLN A 246 -9.52 10.43 11.00
CA GLN A 246 -10.07 11.60 10.33
C GLN A 246 -10.93 11.14 9.14
N PRO A 247 -12.21 11.55 9.07
CA PRO A 247 -13.02 11.28 7.88
C PRO A 247 -12.36 11.88 6.64
N PRO A 248 -12.48 11.24 5.47
CA PRO A 248 -11.98 11.81 4.23
C PRO A 248 -12.77 13.07 3.86
N TRP A 249 -12.09 14.05 3.28
CA TRP A 249 -12.71 15.24 2.73
C TRP A 249 -12.71 15.18 1.20
N ARG A 250 -13.65 15.90 0.58
CA ARG A 250 -13.62 16.02 -0.87
C ARG A 250 -12.41 16.86 -1.29
N PRO A 251 -11.54 16.36 -2.17
CA PRO A 251 -10.42 17.14 -2.68
C PRO A 251 -10.90 18.45 -3.31
N THR A 252 -10.19 19.55 -3.07
CA THR A 252 -10.52 20.85 -3.63
C THR A 252 -10.30 20.84 -5.14
N PRO A 253 -11.29 21.18 -5.99
CA PRO A 253 -11.07 21.32 -7.41
C PRO A 253 -10.06 22.44 -7.66
N VAL A 254 -9.01 22.15 -8.40
CA VAL A 254 -8.09 23.16 -8.95
C VAL A 254 -8.55 23.48 -10.36
N VAL A 255 -8.46 24.75 -10.75
CA VAL A 255 -8.92 25.24 -12.07
C VAL A 255 -8.13 24.57 -13.17
N ASP A 256 -8.83 24.16 -14.21
CA ASP A 256 -8.36 23.40 -15.38
C ASP A 256 -7.29 24.18 -16.17
N GLU A 257 -6.03 23.87 -15.92
CA GLU A 257 -4.95 24.12 -16.88
C GLU A 257 -4.57 22.79 -17.52
N ALA A 258 -4.55 22.77 -18.84
CA ALA A 258 -4.20 21.58 -19.61
C ALA A 258 -2.90 20.97 -19.08
N LEU A 259 -2.91 19.68 -18.79
CA LEU A 259 -1.70 18.94 -18.44
C LEU A 259 -0.73 19.03 -19.62
N ASP A 260 0.40 19.69 -19.38
CA ASP A 260 1.52 19.63 -20.28
C ASP A 260 2.19 18.25 -20.15
N LEU A 261 1.66 17.31 -20.89
CA LEU A 261 2.21 15.97 -21.05
C LEU A 261 3.18 15.91 -22.25
N GLU A 262 3.38 17.04 -22.95
CA GLU A 262 4.25 17.19 -24.10
C GLU A 262 5.62 17.75 -23.64
N GLY A 263 6.54 16.91 -23.39
CA GLY A 263 7.92 17.24 -23.08
C GLY A 263 8.80 16.04 -23.41
N GLU A 264 10.07 16.26 -23.73
CA GLU A 264 11.00 15.16 -23.86
C GLU A 264 11.21 14.49 -22.50
N PRO A 265 11.31 13.14 -22.44
CA PRO A 265 11.52 12.42 -21.20
C PRO A 265 12.93 12.69 -20.66
N ASP A 266 13.03 13.11 -19.41
CA ASP A 266 14.31 13.28 -18.72
C ASP A 266 14.93 11.96 -18.23
N ILE A 267 14.19 10.83 -18.31
CA ILE A 267 14.62 9.53 -17.79
C ILE A 267 14.08 8.41 -18.69
N ASP A 268 14.94 7.47 -19.08
CA ASP A 268 14.56 6.24 -19.77
C ASP A 268 13.71 5.35 -18.82
N PRO A 269 12.54 4.84 -19.26
CA PRO A 269 11.73 3.97 -18.44
C PRO A 269 12.39 2.65 -18.07
N ASP A 270 13.35 2.20 -18.88
CA ASP A 270 14.12 0.98 -18.60
C ASP A 270 15.19 1.22 -17.51
N ASP A 271 15.54 2.48 -17.22
CA ASP A 271 16.38 2.88 -16.08
C ASP A 271 15.58 2.92 -14.76
N ILE A 272 14.25 2.79 -14.81
CA ILE A 272 13.40 2.66 -13.64
C ILE A 272 13.30 1.18 -13.23
N TYR A 273 14.43 0.52 -13.15
CA TYR A 273 14.49 -0.79 -12.53
C TYR A 273 14.18 -0.64 -11.03
N TRP A 274 13.30 -1.48 -10.57
CA TRP A 274 13.15 -1.78 -9.15
C TRP A 274 14.47 -2.37 -8.72
N ASP A 275 15.24 -1.65 -7.94
CA ASP A 275 16.41 -2.20 -7.27
C ASP A 275 15.92 -3.11 -6.12
N ASP A 276 15.25 -4.21 -6.52
CA ASP A 276 14.87 -5.30 -5.60
C ASP A 276 16.13 -6.06 -5.14
N ASP A 277 17.28 -5.83 -5.79
CA ASP A 277 18.56 -6.50 -5.47
C ASP A 277 19.39 -5.75 -4.42
N ALA A 278 19.01 -4.56 -3.99
CA ALA A 278 19.76 -3.83 -2.99
C ALA A 278 19.67 -4.45 -1.57
N GLU A 279 18.67 -5.30 -1.30
CA GLU A 279 18.59 -6.06 -0.05
C GLU A 279 19.19 -7.48 -0.14
N ALA A 280 19.38 -8.01 -1.37
CA ALA A 280 19.92 -9.37 -1.56
C ALA A 280 21.45 -9.41 -1.67
N ALA A 281 22.12 -8.29 -1.87
CA ALA A 281 23.58 -8.24 -2.06
C ALA A 281 24.40 -8.32 -0.77
N ASP A 282 23.77 -8.30 0.41
CA ASP A 282 24.48 -8.30 1.71
C ASP A 282 24.59 -9.69 2.36
N ASP A 283 24.05 -10.76 1.74
CA ASP A 283 24.04 -12.11 2.36
C ASP A 283 24.93 -13.16 1.67
N ASP A 284 25.57 -12.85 0.52
CA ASP A 284 26.35 -13.85 -0.24
C ASP A 284 27.88 -13.66 -0.22
N SER A 285 28.42 -12.83 0.66
CA SER A 285 29.86 -12.63 0.82
C SER A 285 30.46 -13.29 2.09
N ARG A 286 29.85 -14.36 2.61
CA ARG A 286 30.45 -15.21 3.65
C ARG A 286 30.33 -16.67 3.30
N SER A 287 31.28 -17.15 2.54
CA SER A 287 31.72 -18.57 2.53
C SER A 287 33.22 -18.62 2.80
#